data_359bea2c1623f3430bd89c19fe0a477b
#
_entry.id   359bea2c1623f3430bd89c19fe0a477b
#
_cell.length_a   1.000
_cell.length_b   1.000
_cell.length_c   1.000
_cell.angle_alpha   90.00
_cell.angle_beta   90.00
_cell.angle_gamma   90.00
#
_symmetry.space_group_name_H-M   'P 1'
#
loop_
_entity.id
_entity.type
_entity.pdbx_description
1 polymer ?
#
loop_
_entity_poly.entity_id
_entity_poly.type
_entity_poly.pdbx_seq_one_letter_code
_entity_poly.pdbx_strand_id
1 'polypeptide(L)'
;MRASVVIPCRNAERTVSDAVQSALGQTEPPVEVLVVDDASTDGSAAAARRAGARVIVNSRRRNAGGARNAGIAAAKGDAFAFLDADAIAPENWLELARRAFESDPEIVAVGGRIANGRPERWGELDWFLNHSEWIRAGRPGARANIPTMAIVYRRDAVEDTRFPETNSGEDTSFALAVAARGGKLWYEPGIVVTHRHERLTACTFREKQVACGRTIYRTRVRLDRPGRFLVKWPALLFLFPHLWLTVARMSRAGYAGRALALFPWLVAGEVHRIRGFFEARKESRERKGDVGSLTEKSA
;
A
#
# COMPACT_ATOMS: atom_id res chain seq x y z
N MET A 1 -16.31 11.80 14.43
CA MET A 1 -16.00 10.92 13.28
C MET A 1 -16.50 9.50 13.58
N ARG A 2 -17.29 8.92 12.73
CA ARG A 2 -17.80 7.53 12.84
C ARG A 2 -17.10 6.68 11.77
N ALA A 3 -16.02 6.03 12.13
CA ALA A 3 -15.20 5.31 11.15
C ALA A 3 -15.73 3.88 10.90
N SER A 4 -15.81 3.45 9.64
CA SER A 4 -15.85 2.03 9.24
C SER A 4 -14.43 1.59 8.87
N VAL A 5 -13.89 0.59 9.58
CA VAL A 5 -12.60 -0.01 9.22
C VAL A 5 -12.83 -1.05 8.14
N VAL A 6 -12.09 -0.94 7.03
CA VAL A 6 -12.14 -1.86 5.88
C VAL A 6 -10.80 -2.56 5.74
N ILE A 7 -10.80 -3.88 5.83
CA ILE A 7 -9.62 -4.74 5.74
C ILE A 7 -9.75 -5.61 4.49
N PRO A 8 -9.06 -5.27 3.37
CA PRO A 8 -8.98 -6.17 2.22
C PRO A 8 -8.14 -7.39 2.62
N CYS A 9 -8.67 -8.58 2.41
CA CYS A 9 -8.05 -9.83 2.86
C CYS A 9 -7.95 -10.83 1.72
N ARG A 10 -6.79 -11.45 1.55
CA ARG A 10 -6.60 -12.61 0.68
C ARG A 10 -5.47 -13.49 1.20
N ASN A 11 -5.77 -14.74 1.53
CA ASN A 11 -4.83 -15.72 2.02
C ASN A 11 -3.97 -15.15 3.18
N ALA A 12 -4.64 -14.62 4.20
CA ALA A 12 -4.04 -13.95 5.35
C ALA A 12 -4.51 -14.59 6.68
N GLU A 13 -4.77 -15.90 6.69
CA GLU A 13 -5.29 -16.63 7.85
C GLU A 13 -4.47 -16.39 9.12
N ARG A 14 -3.14 -16.24 8.99
CA ARG A 14 -2.21 -16.06 10.10
C ARG A 14 -2.17 -14.65 10.68
N THR A 15 -2.62 -13.66 9.94
CA THR A 15 -2.44 -12.24 10.31
C THR A 15 -3.74 -11.48 10.47
N VAL A 16 -4.80 -11.87 9.76
CA VAL A 16 -6.06 -11.12 9.72
C VAL A 16 -6.71 -10.96 11.11
N SER A 17 -6.57 -11.94 12.00
CA SER A 17 -7.12 -11.86 13.36
C SER A 17 -6.48 -10.72 14.14
N ASP A 18 -5.16 -10.57 14.08
CA ASP A 18 -4.43 -9.49 14.76
C ASP A 18 -4.81 -8.11 14.18
N ALA A 19 -4.96 -8.01 12.86
CA ALA A 19 -5.41 -6.79 12.20
C ALA A 19 -6.83 -6.39 12.68
N VAL A 20 -7.76 -7.34 12.75
CA VAL A 20 -9.13 -7.11 13.26
C VAL A 20 -9.11 -6.68 14.72
N GLN A 21 -8.33 -7.37 15.57
CA GLN A 21 -8.24 -7.02 16.99
C GLN A 21 -7.65 -5.63 17.20
N SER A 22 -6.62 -5.23 16.44
CA SER A 22 -6.06 -3.88 16.52
C SER A 22 -7.06 -2.79 16.07
N ALA A 23 -7.94 -3.12 15.12
CA ALA A 23 -9.00 -2.22 14.67
C ALA A 23 -10.14 -2.11 15.69
N LEU A 24 -10.49 -3.19 16.38
CA LEU A 24 -11.51 -3.17 17.45
C LEU A 24 -11.00 -2.51 18.74
N GLY A 25 -9.70 -2.60 19.03
CA GLY A 25 -9.05 -2.06 20.23
C GLY A 25 -8.70 -0.58 20.14
N GLN A 26 -9.34 0.20 19.28
CA GLN A 26 -9.06 1.64 19.18
C GLN A 26 -9.61 2.41 20.38
N THR A 27 -8.89 3.47 20.83
CA THR A 27 -9.34 4.40 21.90
C THR A 27 -10.68 5.05 21.53
N GLU A 28 -10.91 5.30 20.25
CA GLU A 28 -12.19 5.69 19.69
C GLU A 28 -12.71 4.54 18.83
N PRO A 29 -13.63 3.68 19.33
CA PRO A 29 -14.06 2.49 18.63
C PRO A 29 -14.68 2.80 17.26
N PRO A 30 -14.37 2.02 16.20
CA PRO A 30 -15.06 2.15 14.93
C PRO A 30 -16.53 1.71 15.05
N VAL A 31 -17.39 2.17 14.13
CA VAL A 31 -18.79 1.70 14.08
C VAL A 31 -18.89 0.26 13.58
N GLU A 32 -17.90 -0.20 12.86
CA GLU A 32 -17.76 -1.58 12.37
C GLU A 32 -16.35 -1.87 11.86
N VAL A 33 -15.98 -3.15 11.89
CA VAL A 33 -14.79 -3.67 11.20
C VAL A 33 -15.27 -4.61 10.11
N LEU A 34 -15.00 -4.26 8.84
CA LEU A 34 -15.35 -5.01 7.64
C LEU A 34 -14.10 -5.70 7.10
N VAL A 35 -14.07 -7.02 7.08
CA VAL A 35 -13.08 -7.78 6.33
C VAL A 35 -13.68 -8.17 4.98
N VAL A 36 -13.06 -7.74 3.89
CA VAL A 36 -13.47 -8.12 2.54
C VAL A 36 -12.52 -9.20 2.03
N ASP A 37 -12.99 -10.44 2.09
CA ASP A 37 -12.27 -11.61 1.61
C ASP A 37 -12.33 -11.71 0.09
N ASP A 38 -11.18 -11.53 -0.56
CA ASP A 38 -11.05 -11.50 -2.02
C ASP A 38 -10.81 -12.91 -2.61
N ALA A 39 -11.78 -13.80 -2.38
CA ALA A 39 -11.74 -15.20 -2.80
C ALA A 39 -10.49 -15.94 -2.26
N SER A 40 -10.27 -15.92 -0.95
CA SER A 40 -9.22 -16.70 -0.28
C SER A 40 -9.45 -18.20 -0.44
N THR A 41 -8.35 -18.96 -0.42
CA THR A 41 -8.35 -20.42 -0.49
C THR A 41 -7.92 -21.08 0.83
N ASP A 42 -7.66 -20.26 1.87
CA ASP A 42 -7.30 -20.65 3.24
C ASP A 42 -8.42 -20.28 4.24
N GLY A 43 -8.12 -20.40 5.53
CA GLY A 43 -9.05 -20.08 6.62
C GLY A 43 -9.27 -18.59 6.91
N SER A 44 -8.83 -17.65 6.05
CA SER A 44 -8.88 -16.19 6.30
C SER A 44 -10.26 -15.69 6.72
N ALA A 45 -11.33 -16.03 5.97
CA ALA A 45 -12.68 -15.57 6.26
C ALA A 45 -13.19 -16.09 7.62
N ALA A 46 -12.86 -17.34 7.98
CA ALA A 46 -13.22 -17.93 9.26
C ALA A 46 -12.45 -17.27 10.42
N ALA A 47 -11.14 -17.02 10.23
CA ALA A 47 -10.32 -16.33 11.22
C ALA A 47 -10.82 -14.90 11.48
N ALA A 48 -11.16 -14.14 10.44
CA ALA A 48 -11.72 -12.80 10.56
C ALA A 48 -13.05 -12.78 11.33
N ARG A 49 -13.96 -13.73 11.05
CA ARG A 49 -15.23 -13.83 11.79
C ARG A 49 -15.01 -14.15 13.27
N ARG A 50 -14.12 -15.10 13.59
CA ARG A 50 -13.77 -15.43 14.99
C ARG A 50 -13.15 -14.23 15.73
N ALA A 51 -12.44 -13.37 15.02
CA ALA A 51 -11.88 -12.16 15.59
C ALA A 51 -12.90 -11.03 15.79
N GLY A 52 -14.17 -11.18 15.37
CA GLY A 52 -15.24 -10.23 15.58
C GLY A 52 -15.55 -9.31 14.40
N ALA A 53 -14.97 -9.54 13.22
CA ALA A 53 -15.27 -8.74 12.04
C ALA A 53 -16.53 -9.20 11.31
N ARG A 54 -17.24 -8.24 10.70
CA ARG A 54 -18.23 -8.53 9.65
C ARG A 54 -17.48 -8.87 8.36
N VAL A 55 -17.71 -10.07 7.81
CA VAL A 55 -16.99 -10.56 6.63
C VAL A 55 -17.85 -10.52 5.39
N ILE A 56 -17.33 -9.89 4.33
CA ILE A 56 -17.89 -9.90 2.98
C ILE A 56 -16.95 -10.78 2.13
N VAL A 57 -17.52 -11.74 1.39
CA VAL A 57 -16.75 -12.66 0.53
C VAL A 57 -17.02 -12.32 -0.93
N ASN A 58 -15.98 -11.95 -1.67
CA ASN A 58 -16.08 -11.79 -3.12
C ASN A 58 -16.19 -13.17 -3.80
N SER A 59 -17.11 -13.31 -4.72
CA SER A 59 -17.29 -14.57 -5.50
C SER A 59 -16.13 -14.88 -6.43
N ARG A 60 -15.34 -13.86 -6.79
CA ARG A 60 -14.13 -13.96 -7.60
C ARG A 60 -13.09 -12.94 -7.14
N ARG A 61 -11.83 -13.21 -7.45
CA ARG A 61 -10.74 -12.29 -7.18
C ARG A 61 -10.90 -10.94 -7.90
N ARG A 62 -10.84 -9.85 -7.15
CA ARG A 62 -10.93 -8.46 -7.62
C ARG A 62 -9.70 -7.61 -7.23
N ASN A 63 -8.70 -8.23 -6.62
CA ASN A 63 -7.52 -7.60 -6.04
C ASN A 63 -7.84 -6.63 -4.88
N ALA A 64 -6.81 -6.07 -4.25
CA ALA A 64 -6.99 -5.19 -3.10
C ALA A 64 -7.89 -3.98 -3.39
N GLY A 65 -7.78 -3.40 -4.59
CA GLY A 65 -8.63 -2.29 -5.02
C GLY A 65 -10.11 -2.67 -5.07
N GLY A 66 -10.45 -3.81 -5.67
CA GLY A 66 -11.82 -4.31 -5.73
C GLY A 66 -12.38 -4.69 -4.36
N ALA A 67 -11.54 -5.25 -3.48
CA ALA A 67 -11.93 -5.54 -2.10
C ALA A 67 -12.22 -4.25 -1.31
N ARG A 68 -11.37 -3.21 -1.43
CA ARG A 68 -11.63 -1.90 -0.81
C ARG A 68 -12.90 -1.26 -1.35
N ASN A 69 -13.17 -1.35 -2.66
CA ASN A 69 -14.41 -0.84 -3.25
C ASN A 69 -15.67 -1.54 -2.71
N ALA A 70 -15.62 -2.86 -2.52
CA ALA A 70 -16.72 -3.60 -1.89
C ALA A 70 -16.90 -3.17 -0.43
N GLY A 71 -15.81 -2.90 0.30
CA GLY A 71 -15.86 -2.35 1.65
C GLY A 71 -16.48 -0.95 1.69
N ILE A 72 -16.09 -0.04 0.79
CA ILE A 72 -16.68 1.31 0.66
C ILE A 72 -18.21 1.22 0.47
N ALA A 73 -18.65 0.33 -0.43
CA ALA A 73 -20.06 0.17 -0.75
C ALA A 73 -20.89 -0.37 0.44
N ALA A 74 -20.28 -1.14 1.34
CA ALA A 74 -20.95 -1.77 2.49
C ALA A 74 -20.79 -0.99 3.80
N ALA A 75 -19.91 -0.01 3.85
CA ALA A 75 -19.54 0.74 5.04
C ALA A 75 -20.62 1.75 5.46
N LYS A 76 -20.83 1.89 6.78
CA LYS A 76 -21.89 2.72 7.40
C LYS A 76 -21.37 4.03 8.02
N GLY A 77 -20.05 4.13 8.23
CA GLY A 77 -19.40 5.29 8.85
C GLY A 77 -19.35 6.52 7.94
N ASP A 78 -19.03 7.66 8.50
CA ASP A 78 -18.74 8.93 7.81
C ASP A 78 -17.25 9.07 7.42
N ALA A 79 -16.44 8.07 7.78
CA ALA A 79 -15.04 7.92 7.39
C ALA A 79 -14.73 6.47 7.05
N PHE A 80 -13.84 6.29 6.06
CA PHE A 80 -13.32 4.97 5.67
C PHE A 80 -11.88 4.83 6.17
N ALA A 81 -11.66 3.89 7.07
CA ALA A 81 -10.35 3.56 7.60
C ALA A 81 -9.85 2.26 6.96
N PHE A 82 -8.88 2.36 6.05
CA PHE A 82 -8.29 1.17 5.41
C PHE A 82 -7.11 0.66 6.22
N LEU A 83 -7.13 -0.64 6.52
CA LEU A 83 -6.04 -1.36 7.20
C LEU A 83 -5.73 -2.63 6.43
N ASP A 84 -4.46 -2.90 6.13
CA ASP A 84 -4.09 -4.15 5.45
C ASP A 84 -4.21 -5.35 6.42
N ALA A 85 -4.54 -6.54 5.90
CA ALA A 85 -4.76 -7.75 6.70
C ALA A 85 -3.50 -8.28 7.42
N ASP A 86 -2.33 -7.73 7.11
CA ASP A 86 -1.04 -8.01 7.73
C ASP A 86 -0.45 -6.78 8.46
N ALA A 87 -1.31 -5.83 8.83
CA ALA A 87 -0.94 -4.62 9.55
C ALA A 87 -1.62 -4.54 10.92
N ILE A 88 -0.92 -3.97 11.89
CA ILE A 88 -1.42 -3.68 13.24
C ILE A 88 -1.51 -2.16 13.38
N ALA A 89 -2.70 -1.65 13.58
CA ALA A 89 -2.93 -0.24 13.85
C ALA A 89 -2.57 0.10 15.31
N PRO A 90 -2.00 1.29 15.62
CA PRO A 90 -1.85 1.74 16.99
C PRO A 90 -3.23 2.07 17.58
N GLU A 91 -3.38 1.94 18.89
CA GLU A 91 -4.66 2.15 19.60
C GLU A 91 -5.27 3.55 19.39
N ASN A 92 -4.45 4.55 19.15
CA ASN A 92 -4.84 5.95 18.95
C ASN A 92 -5.00 6.35 17.48
N TRP A 93 -5.03 5.40 16.53
CA TRP A 93 -5.07 5.68 15.09
C TRP A 93 -6.28 6.51 14.68
N LEU A 94 -7.50 6.09 15.08
CA LEU A 94 -8.73 6.78 14.71
C LEU A 94 -8.86 8.12 15.44
N GLU A 95 -8.40 8.21 16.69
CA GLU A 95 -8.37 9.45 17.46
C GLU A 95 -7.48 10.51 16.80
N LEU A 96 -6.24 10.14 16.42
CA LEU A 96 -5.31 11.04 15.74
C LEU A 96 -5.83 11.48 14.37
N ALA A 97 -6.48 10.57 13.63
CA ALA A 97 -7.12 10.93 12.36
C ALA A 97 -8.26 11.95 12.55
N ARG A 98 -9.12 11.75 13.56
CA ARG A 98 -10.19 12.72 13.88
C ARG A 98 -9.64 14.08 14.24
N ARG A 99 -8.61 14.13 15.13
CA ARG A 99 -7.97 15.40 15.52
C ARG A 99 -7.39 16.16 14.31
N ALA A 100 -6.77 15.43 13.38
CA ALA A 100 -6.25 16.03 12.16
C ALA A 100 -7.38 16.61 11.29
N PHE A 101 -8.49 15.89 11.10
CA PHE A 101 -9.65 16.39 10.35
C PHE A 101 -10.30 17.63 11.00
N GLU A 102 -10.31 17.71 12.32
CA GLU A 102 -10.84 18.86 13.07
C GLU A 102 -9.92 20.08 12.99
N SER A 103 -8.60 19.86 12.81
CA SER A 103 -7.62 20.96 12.75
C SER A 103 -7.61 21.72 11.43
N ASP A 104 -7.99 21.08 10.33
CA ASP A 104 -8.01 21.66 9.00
C ASP A 104 -9.06 20.94 8.12
N PRO A 105 -10.13 21.63 7.69
CA PRO A 105 -11.20 21.04 6.88
C PRO A 105 -10.73 20.60 5.48
N GLU A 106 -9.59 21.08 4.99
CA GLU A 106 -9.02 20.66 3.72
C GLU A 106 -8.34 19.29 3.81
N ILE A 107 -8.07 18.78 5.03
CA ILE A 107 -7.55 17.42 5.21
C ILE A 107 -8.66 16.42 4.91
N VAL A 108 -8.43 15.58 3.90
CA VAL A 108 -9.37 14.55 3.45
C VAL A 108 -8.87 13.13 3.70
N ALA A 109 -7.58 12.98 3.99
CA ALA A 109 -6.98 11.69 4.34
C ALA A 109 -5.88 11.87 5.39
N VAL A 110 -5.76 10.90 6.32
CA VAL A 110 -4.75 10.90 7.37
C VAL A 110 -4.11 9.52 7.46
N GLY A 111 -2.80 9.46 7.36
CA GLY A 111 -2.01 8.25 7.57
C GLY A 111 -0.66 8.56 8.21
N GLY A 112 0.13 7.55 8.51
CA GLY A 112 1.31 7.75 9.35
C GLY A 112 2.54 6.95 8.94
N ARG A 113 3.33 6.59 9.94
CA ARG A 113 4.59 5.84 9.83
C ARG A 113 4.32 4.35 9.70
N ILE A 114 5.31 3.65 9.12
CA ILE A 114 5.29 2.20 9.00
C ILE A 114 6.47 1.64 9.78
N ALA A 115 6.17 0.89 10.85
CA ALA A 115 7.15 0.12 11.62
C ALA A 115 7.31 -1.28 11.04
N ASN A 116 8.51 -1.84 11.21
CA ASN A 116 8.79 -3.22 10.82
C ASN A 116 8.27 -4.21 11.87
N GLY A 117 7.34 -5.06 11.52
CA GLY A 117 6.85 -6.16 12.34
C GLY A 117 7.56 -7.50 12.07
N ARG A 118 8.60 -7.53 11.21
CA ARG A 118 9.37 -8.72 10.82
C ARG A 118 10.87 -8.41 10.86
N PRO A 119 11.53 -8.62 12.01
CA PRO A 119 12.94 -8.29 12.19
C PRO A 119 13.90 -9.24 11.46
N GLU A 120 13.40 -10.34 10.89
CA GLU A 120 14.18 -11.28 10.09
C GLU A 120 14.74 -10.58 8.85
N ARG A 121 15.94 -10.99 8.40
CA ARG A 121 16.70 -10.36 7.31
C ARG A 121 15.83 -9.98 6.10
N TRP A 122 15.02 -10.90 5.59
CA TRP A 122 14.24 -10.67 4.38
C TRP A 122 13.05 -9.75 4.62
N GLY A 123 12.47 -9.80 5.81
CA GLY A 123 11.42 -8.88 6.26
C GLY A 123 11.94 -7.46 6.38
N GLU A 124 13.11 -7.31 7.01
CA GLU A 124 13.77 -6.02 7.18
C GLU A 124 14.19 -5.41 5.84
N LEU A 125 14.73 -6.21 4.92
CA LEU A 125 15.07 -5.77 3.56
C LEU A 125 13.85 -5.30 2.77
N ASP A 126 12.74 -6.05 2.84
CA ASP A 126 11.49 -5.66 2.19
C ASP A 126 10.97 -4.34 2.76
N TRP A 127 11.01 -4.17 4.09
CA TRP A 127 10.60 -2.94 4.75
C TRP A 127 11.44 -1.73 4.35
N PHE A 128 12.77 -1.83 4.34
CA PHE A 128 13.62 -0.74 3.91
C PHE A 128 13.40 -0.34 2.46
N LEU A 129 13.34 -1.31 1.55
CA LEU A 129 13.17 -1.04 0.12
C LEU A 129 11.81 -0.45 -0.22
N ASN A 130 10.74 -0.88 0.45
CA ASN A 130 9.38 -0.47 0.12
C ASN A 130 8.85 0.69 0.97
N HIS A 131 9.38 0.87 2.19
CA HIS A 131 8.80 1.78 3.17
C HIS A 131 9.81 2.78 3.78
N SER A 132 11.04 2.88 3.26
CA SER A 132 12.09 3.77 3.82
C SER A 132 11.65 5.23 4.00
N GLU A 133 10.70 5.70 3.22
CA GLU A 133 10.12 7.05 3.31
C GLU A 133 9.32 7.26 4.60
N TRP A 134 8.72 6.19 5.13
CA TRP A 134 7.77 6.19 6.24
C TRP A 134 8.36 5.70 7.57
N ILE A 135 9.67 5.46 7.62
CA ILE A 135 10.35 4.91 8.81
C ILE A 135 10.51 5.98 9.90
N ARG A 136 10.96 7.17 9.50
CA ARG A 136 11.32 8.23 10.45
C ARG A 136 10.11 9.08 10.82
N ALA A 137 10.03 9.45 12.12
CA ALA A 137 9.15 10.54 12.53
C ALA A 137 9.58 11.83 11.83
N GLY A 138 8.74 12.34 10.94
CA GLY A 138 8.87 13.63 10.32
C GLY A 138 7.98 14.66 11.02
N ARG A 139 7.90 15.88 10.49
CA ARG A 139 6.89 16.84 10.91
C ARG A 139 5.53 16.47 10.31
N PRO A 140 4.41 16.64 11.06
CA PRO A 140 3.07 16.55 10.48
C PRO A 140 2.95 17.46 9.26
N GLY A 141 2.13 17.09 8.29
CA GLY A 141 1.93 17.93 7.12
C GLY A 141 1.43 17.22 5.89
N ALA A 142 1.04 18.00 4.88
CA ALA A 142 0.55 17.47 3.61
C ALA A 142 1.64 16.69 2.85
N ARG A 143 1.23 15.62 2.17
CA ARG A 143 2.07 14.77 1.32
C ARG A 143 1.40 14.53 -0.02
N ALA A 144 2.20 14.29 -1.05
CA ALA A 144 1.69 13.95 -2.37
C ALA A 144 1.06 12.54 -2.44
N ASN A 145 1.46 11.66 -1.55
CA ASN A 145 0.94 10.30 -1.43
C ASN A 145 1.12 9.81 0.02
N ILE A 146 0.25 8.90 0.47
CA ILE A 146 0.38 8.18 1.75
C ILE A 146 -0.02 6.73 1.47
N PRO A 147 0.71 5.72 2.01
CA PRO A 147 0.37 4.31 1.82
C PRO A 147 -0.99 3.97 2.41
N THR A 148 -1.77 3.13 1.73
CA THR A 148 -3.10 2.69 2.21
C THR A 148 -3.05 1.61 3.29
N MET A 149 -1.88 1.27 3.79
CA MET A 149 -1.70 0.23 4.80
C MET A 149 -2.43 0.52 6.12
N ALA A 150 -2.46 1.80 6.55
CA ALA A 150 -3.38 2.32 7.55
C ALA A 150 -3.61 3.81 7.27
N ILE A 151 -4.71 4.10 6.62
CA ILE A 151 -5.11 5.46 6.23
C ILE A 151 -6.61 5.64 6.46
N VAL A 152 -6.98 6.80 6.95
CA VAL A 152 -8.39 7.20 7.13
C VAL A 152 -8.73 8.27 6.11
N TYR A 153 -9.81 8.07 5.37
CA TYR A 153 -10.38 9.05 4.44
C TYR A 153 -11.73 9.54 4.94
N ARG A 154 -12.03 10.81 4.74
CA ARG A 154 -13.40 11.32 4.88
C ARG A 154 -14.28 10.74 3.78
N ARG A 155 -15.51 10.33 4.12
CA ARG A 155 -16.45 9.75 3.15
C ARG A 155 -16.77 10.72 2.01
N ASP A 156 -17.11 11.95 2.34
CA ASP A 156 -17.49 13.00 1.39
C ASP A 156 -16.42 13.29 0.32
N ALA A 157 -15.14 13.06 0.67
CA ALA A 157 -14.03 13.27 -0.25
C ALA A 157 -13.81 12.11 -1.24
N VAL A 158 -14.31 10.89 -0.94
CA VAL A 158 -13.94 9.68 -1.68
C VAL A 158 -15.10 8.80 -2.11
N GLU A 159 -16.34 9.07 -1.72
CA GLU A 159 -17.49 8.19 -2.02
C GLU A 159 -17.73 7.97 -3.52
N ASP A 160 -17.41 8.96 -4.36
CA ASP A 160 -17.48 8.89 -5.82
C ASP A 160 -16.19 8.41 -6.48
N THR A 161 -15.14 8.13 -5.68
CA THR A 161 -13.85 7.66 -6.18
C THR A 161 -13.76 6.14 -6.02
N ARG A 162 -13.16 5.44 -6.98
CA ARG A 162 -12.97 4.00 -6.91
C ARG A 162 -11.51 3.64 -7.06
N PHE A 163 -11.08 2.67 -6.29
CA PHE A 163 -9.78 2.03 -6.50
C PHE A 163 -9.79 1.29 -7.84
N PRO A 164 -8.76 1.44 -8.68
CA PRO A 164 -8.59 0.58 -9.83
C PRO A 164 -8.46 -0.90 -9.40
N GLU A 165 -9.20 -1.80 -10.05
CA GLU A 165 -9.12 -3.25 -9.79
C GLU A 165 -7.89 -3.85 -10.47
N THR A 166 -6.71 -3.33 -10.16
CA THR A 166 -5.42 -3.76 -10.71
C THR A 166 -4.61 -4.50 -9.67
N ASN A 167 -3.63 -5.28 -10.12
CA ASN A 167 -2.74 -6.03 -9.22
C ASN A 167 -1.72 -5.14 -8.48
N SER A 168 -1.68 -3.83 -8.77
CA SER A 168 -0.67 -2.95 -8.16
C SER A 168 -0.86 -1.49 -8.56
N GLY A 169 -0.48 -0.57 -7.66
CA GLY A 169 -0.57 0.88 -7.85
C GLY A 169 -1.99 1.44 -7.76
N GLU A 170 -2.95 0.65 -7.29
CA GLU A 170 -4.33 1.04 -7.04
C GLU A 170 -4.42 2.10 -5.95
N ASP A 171 -3.61 1.96 -4.89
CA ASP A 171 -3.48 2.89 -3.78
C ASP A 171 -2.98 4.27 -4.22
N THR A 172 -1.88 4.27 -4.96
CA THR A 172 -1.31 5.51 -5.50
C THR A 172 -2.27 6.20 -6.47
N SER A 173 -2.93 5.43 -7.35
CA SER A 173 -3.91 5.97 -8.30
C SER A 173 -5.10 6.58 -7.58
N PHE A 174 -5.60 5.93 -6.53
CA PHE A 174 -6.70 6.44 -5.71
C PHE A 174 -6.29 7.71 -4.96
N ALA A 175 -5.16 7.70 -4.27
CA ALA A 175 -4.66 8.87 -3.55
C ALA A 175 -4.47 10.09 -4.45
N LEU A 176 -3.95 9.89 -5.68
CA LEU A 176 -3.80 10.96 -6.66
C LEU A 176 -5.15 11.49 -7.17
N ALA A 177 -6.13 10.61 -7.39
CA ALA A 177 -7.47 11.02 -7.80
C ALA A 177 -8.15 11.86 -6.70
N VAL A 178 -7.97 11.49 -5.43
CA VAL A 178 -8.47 12.27 -4.29
C VAL A 178 -7.76 13.61 -4.19
N ALA A 179 -6.42 13.63 -4.27
CA ALA A 179 -5.64 14.87 -4.21
C ALA A 179 -5.95 15.83 -5.37
N ALA A 180 -6.24 15.31 -6.57
CA ALA A 180 -6.63 16.13 -7.73
C ALA A 180 -7.96 16.87 -7.53
N ARG A 181 -8.79 16.48 -6.57
CA ARG A 181 -10.03 17.17 -6.17
C ARG A 181 -9.79 18.29 -5.14
N GLY A 182 -8.53 18.60 -4.83
CA GLY A 182 -8.13 19.71 -3.93
C GLY A 182 -7.96 19.31 -2.47
N GLY A 183 -8.18 18.04 -2.10
CA GLY A 183 -8.04 17.58 -0.72
C GLY A 183 -6.58 17.33 -0.31
N LYS A 184 -6.23 17.65 0.95
CA LYS A 184 -4.91 17.39 1.53
C LYS A 184 -4.81 15.96 2.07
N LEU A 185 -3.78 15.22 1.65
CA LEU A 185 -3.37 13.97 2.28
C LEU A 185 -2.40 14.31 3.41
N TRP A 186 -2.78 14.05 4.66
CA TRP A 186 -2.04 14.48 5.86
C TRP A 186 -1.22 13.34 6.46
N TYR A 187 0.05 13.59 6.66
CA TYR A 187 0.95 12.70 7.37
C TYR A 187 0.96 13.06 8.86
N GLU A 188 0.55 12.11 9.72
CA GLU A 188 0.55 12.21 11.16
C GLU A 188 1.60 11.23 11.75
N PRO A 189 2.76 11.73 12.21
CA PRO A 189 3.84 10.86 12.69
C PRO A 189 3.52 10.11 13.98
N GLY A 190 2.50 10.51 14.73
CA GLY A 190 1.99 9.79 15.91
C GLY A 190 1.30 8.48 15.56
N ILE A 191 0.79 8.33 14.35
CA ILE A 191 0.24 7.07 13.83
C ILE A 191 1.42 6.17 13.41
N VAL A 192 1.66 5.09 14.16
CA VAL A 192 2.75 4.14 13.88
C VAL A 192 2.16 2.76 13.63
N VAL A 193 2.01 2.39 12.37
CA VAL A 193 1.46 1.10 11.95
C VAL A 193 2.56 0.06 11.87
N THR A 194 2.35 -1.12 12.45
CA THR A 194 3.29 -2.23 12.38
C THR A 194 2.91 -3.18 11.24
N HIS A 195 3.79 -3.33 10.25
CA HIS A 195 3.56 -4.21 9.10
C HIS A 195 4.19 -5.60 9.33
N ARG A 196 3.39 -6.65 9.23
CA ARG A 196 3.75 -8.06 9.53
C ARG A 196 3.64 -8.99 8.33
N HIS A 197 4.09 -8.55 7.16
CA HIS A 197 4.03 -9.41 5.97
C HIS A 197 4.73 -10.76 6.13
N GLU A 198 4.30 -11.77 5.37
CA GLU A 198 4.84 -13.14 5.46
C GLU A 198 5.98 -13.45 4.46
N ARG A 199 6.60 -12.44 3.87
CA ARG A 199 7.72 -12.59 2.93
C ARG A 199 9.04 -12.70 3.67
N LEU A 200 9.33 -13.91 4.18
CA LEU A 200 10.45 -14.18 5.10
C LEU A 200 11.58 -15.01 4.46
N THR A 201 11.50 -15.31 3.16
CA THR A 201 12.51 -16.09 2.42
C THR A 201 13.12 -15.29 1.27
N ALA A 202 14.32 -15.69 0.81
CA ALA A 202 14.95 -15.09 -0.36
C ALA A 202 14.06 -15.18 -1.61
N CYS A 203 13.31 -16.28 -1.76
CA CYS A 203 12.42 -16.49 -2.89
C CYS A 203 11.25 -15.48 -2.88
N THR A 204 10.51 -15.42 -1.77
CA THR A 204 9.36 -14.51 -1.64
C THR A 204 9.78 -13.03 -1.68
N PHE A 205 10.96 -12.69 -1.13
CA PHE A 205 11.55 -11.36 -1.26
C PHE A 205 11.82 -11.01 -2.73
N ARG A 206 12.51 -11.91 -3.48
CA ARG A 206 12.80 -11.71 -4.91
C ARG A 206 11.51 -11.51 -5.73
N GLU A 207 10.52 -12.37 -5.54
CA GLU A 207 9.22 -12.27 -6.22
C GLU A 207 8.54 -10.93 -5.96
N LYS A 208 8.58 -10.45 -4.72
CA LYS A 208 8.04 -9.14 -4.34
C LYS A 208 8.78 -8.02 -5.05
N GLN A 209 10.13 -8.03 -5.09
CA GLN A 209 10.89 -6.96 -5.75
C GLN A 209 10.66 -6.96 -7.26
N VAL A 210 10.53 -8.13 -7.92
CA VAL A 210 10.13 -8.23 -9.33
C VAL A 210 8.73 -7.64 -9.54
N ALA A 211 7.76 -7.98 -8.68
CA ALA A 211 6.41 -7.44 -8.75
C ALA A 211 6.41 -5.91 -8.56
N CYS A 212 7.21 -5.37 -7.64
CA CYS A 212 7.38 -3.92 -7.46
C CYS A 212 7.91 -3.25 -8.73
N GLY A 213 8.91 -3.84 -9.38
CA GLY A 213 9.43 -3.33 -10.65
C GLY A 213 8.38 -3.25 -11.76
N ARG A 214 7.57 -4.31 -11.91
CA ARG A 214 6.43 -4.33 -12.85
C ARG A 214 5.42 -3.24 -12.54
N THR A 215 5.11 -3.04 -11.26
CA THR A 215 4.20 -1.99 -10.77
C THR A 215 4.70 -0.60 -11.16
N ILE A 216 5.96 -0.31 -10.85
CA ILE A 216 6.58 1.00 -11.10
C ILE A 216 6.55 1.31 -12.60
N TYR A 217 6.84 0.33 -13.48
CA TYR A 217 6.70 0.52 -14.93
C TYR A 217 5.26 0.89 -15.30
N ARG A 218 4.28 0.08 -14.89
CA ARG A 218 2.86 0.27 -15.25
C ARG A 218 2.33 1.61 -14.74
N THR A 219 2.65 1.99 -13.51
CA THR A 219 2.23 3.25 -12.91
C THR A 219 2.84 4.45 -13.64
N ARG A 220 4.14 4.42 -13.99
CA ARG A 220 4.79 5.51 -14.71
C ARG A 220 4.26 5.70 -16.13
N VAL A 221 3.93 4.60 -16.81
CA VAL A 221 3.37 4.65 -18.17
C VAL A 221 1.92 5.13 -18.16
N ARG A 222 1.12 4.70 -17.16
CA ARG A 222 -0.31 5.07 -17.08
C ARG A 222 -0.56 6.50 -16.61
N LEU A 223 0.21 6.97 -15.62
CA LEU A 223 -0.06 8.23 -14.95
C LEU A 223 0.73 9.41 -15.51
N ASP A 224 1.46 9.21 -16.62
CA ASP A 224 2.30 10.24 -17.27
C ASP A 224 3.15 11.07 -16.28
N ARG A 225 3.72 10.37 -15.29
CA ARG A 225 4.43 11.01 -14.17
C ARG A 225 5.74 11.66 -14.60
N PRO A 226 6.18 12.71 -13.87
CA PRO A 226 7.53 13.28 -14.03
C PRO A 226 8.59 12.19 -14.01
N GLY A 227 9.58 12.28 -14.90
CA GLY A 227 10.61 11.25 -15.02
C GLY A 227 10.23 10.08 -15.93
N ARG A 228 9.16 10.18 -16.74
CA ARG A 228 8.81 9.16 -17.77
C ARG A 228 9.97 8.82 -18.69
N PHE A 229 10.88 9.76 -18.94
CA PHE A 229 12.10 9.49 -19.72
C PHE A 229 13.00 8.41 -19.09
N LEU A 230 12.97 8.24 -17.74
CA LEU A 230 13.67 7.18 -17.02
C LEU A 230 13.14 5.77 -17.33
N VAL A 231 11.97 5.65 -17.98
CA VAL A 231 11.47 4.37 -18.48
C VAL A 231 12.43 3.75 -19.50
N LYS A 232 13.21 4.56 -20.19
CA LYS A 232 14.25 4.08 -21.10
C LYS A 232 15.48 3.53 -20.37
N TRP A 233 15.75 4.03 -19.15
CA TRP A 233 16.96 3.77 -18.37
C TRP A 233 16.62 3.36 -16.93
N PRO A 234 16.01 2.19 -16.69
CA PRO A 234 15.55 1.79 -15.37
C PRO A 234 16.69 1.67 -14.35
N ALA A 235 17.90 1.36 -14.75
CA ALA A 235 19.07 1.33 -13.86
C ALA A 235 19.34 2.70 -13.23
N LEU A 236 19.17 3.80 -14.00
CA LEU A 236 19.29 5.17 -13.48
C LEU A 236 18.19 5.53 -12.50
N LEU A 237 17.03 4.87 -12.57
CA LEU A 237 15.93 5.08 -11.62
C LEU A 237 16.16 4.32 -10.31
N PHE A 238 16.58 3.06 -10.38
CA PHE A 238 16.64 2.17 -9.22
C PHE A 238 18.00 2.21 -8.52
N LEU A 239 19.10 2.02 -9.24
CA LEU A 239 20.43 1.90 -8.61
C LEU A 239 20.97 3.24 -8.08
N PHE A 240 20.65 4.35 -8.73
CA PHE A 240 21.17 5.64 -8.27
C PHE A 240 20.21 6.38 -7.33
N PRO A 241 19.03 6.88 -7.77
CA PRO A 241 18.23 7.66 -6.85
C PRO A 241 17.53 6.81 -5.79
N HIS A 242 16.92 5.68 -6.15
CA HIS A 242 16.12 4.93 -5.19
C HIS A 242 16.98 4.25 -4.12
N LEU A 243 18.06 3.56 -4.50
CA LEU A 243 18.97 2.93 -3.56
C LEU A 243 19.62 3.95 -2.63
N TRP A 244 20.16 5.05 -3.17
CA TRP A 244 20.80 6.09 -2.37
C TRP A 244 19.83 6.81 -1.45
N LEU A 245 18.61 7.09 -1.92
CA LEU A 245 17.54 7.64 -1.06
C LEU A 245 17.18 6.67 0.06
N THR A 246 17.08 5.36 -0.23
CA THR A 246 16.82 4.34 0.78
C THR A 246 17.92 4.31 1.84
N VAL A 247 19.19 4.23 1.44
CA VAL A 247 20.35 4.26 2.35
C VAL A 247 20.38 5.55 3.17
N ALA A 248 20.18 6.70 2.54
CA ALA A 248 20.16 7.99 3.23
C ALA A 248 19.01 8.08 4.26
N ARG A 249 17.82 7.56 3.92
CA ARG A 249 16.67 7.50 4.84
C ARG A 249 16.93 6.57 6.01
N MET A 250 17.50 5.38 5.75
CA MET A 250 17.94 4.44 6.79
C MET A 250 18.93 5.10 7.74
N SER A 251 19.98 5.75 7.21
CA SER A 251 21.01 6.41 8.03
C SER A 251 20.42 7.53 8.89
N ARG A 252 19.55 8.38 8.32
CA ARG A 252 18.87 9.44 9.07
C ARG A 252 17.88 8.92 10.12
N ALA A 253 17.40 7.68 9.98
CA ALA A 253 16.53 7.01 10.94
C ALA A 253 17.31 6.22 12.00
N GLY A 254 18.64 6.30 12.04
CA GLY A 254 19.49 5.60 13.01
C GLY A 254 19.95 4.20 12.57
N TYR A 255 19.67 3.79 11.33
CA TYR A 255 20.00 2.45 10.80
C TYR A 255 21.27 2.43 9.94
N ALA A 256 22.23 3.36 10.11
CA ALA A 256 23.43 3.45 9.27
C ALA A 256 24.25 2.14 9.25
N GLY A 257 24.48 1.52 10.41
CA GLY A 257 25.18 0.23 10.50
C GLY A 257 24.42 -0.91 9.80
N ARG A 258 23.08 -0.92 9.90
CA ARG A 258 22.23 -1.90 9.19
C ARG A 258 22.24 -1.65 7.68
N ALA A 259 22.23 -0.38 7.25
CA ALA A 259 22.34 -0.04 5.83
C ALA A 259 23.65 -0.58 5.22
N LEU A 260 24.76 -0.45 5.93
CA LEU A 260 26.05 -1.01 5.50
C LEU A 260 26.02 -2.55 5.46
N ALA A 261 25.55 -3.19 6.51
CA ALA A 261 25.48 -4.66 6.60
C ALA A 261 24.54 -5.29 5.56
N LEU A 262 23.45 -4.59 5.21
CA LEU A 262 22.46 -5.06 4.24
C LEU A 262 22.70 -4.57 2.82
N PHE A 263 23.72 -3.72 2.58
CA PHE A 263 23.94 -3.06 1.30
C PHE A 263 23.97 -4.01 0.09
N PRO A 264 24.70 -5.16 0.11
CA PRO A 264 24.69 -6.09 -1.02
C PRO A 264 23.29 -6.61 -1.36
N TRP A 265 22.47 -6.84 -0.35
CA TRP A 265 21.09 -7.34 -0.50
C TRP A 265 20.13 -6.25 -0.95
N LEU A 266 20.35 -4.99 -0.55
CA LEU A 266 19.61 -3.84 -1.07
C LEU A 266 19.86 -3.69 -2.57
N VAL A 267 21.13 -3.78 -3.00
CA VAL A 267 21.50 -3.79 -4.43
C VAL A 267 20.82 -4.94 -5.17
N ALA A 268 20.86 -6.16 -4.61
CA ALA A 268 20.20 -7.32 -5.22
C ALA A 268 18.67 -7.10 -5.37
N GLY A 269 18.04 -6.48 -4.38
CA GLY A 269 16.62 -6.11 -4.45
C GLY A 269 16.33 -5.14 -5.61
N GLU A 270 17.18 -4.13 -5.81
CA GLU A 270 17.03 -3.19 -6.93
C GLU A 270 17.27 -3.87 -8.30
N VAL A 271 18.20 -4.79 -8.38
CA VAL A 271 18.41 -5.59 -9.61
C VAL A 271 17.15 -6.41 -9.94
N HIS A 272 16.48 -7.01 -8.93
CA HIS A 272 15.21 -7.70 -9.15
C HIS A 272 14.08 -6.77 -9.59
N ARG A 273 14.03 -5.52 -9.09
CA ARG A 273 13.10 -4.49 -9.57
C ARG A 273 13.35 -4.12 -11.03
N ILE A 274 14.61 -3.93 -11.41
CA ILE A 274 14.98 -3.67 -12.80
C ILE A 274 14.52 -4.80 -13.71
N ARG A 275 14.72 -6.06 -13.29
CA ARG A 275 14.21 -7.22 -14.03
C ARG A 275 12.71 -7.15 -14.22
N GLY A 276 11.93 -6.96 -13.15
CA GLY A 276 10.48 -6.86 -13.23
C GLY A 276 9.99 -5.70 -14.12
N PHE A 277 10.71 -4.60 -14.09
CA PHE A 277 10.44 -3.45 -14.95
C PHE A 277 10.61 -3.79 -16.44
N PHE A 278 11.68 -4.50 -16.82
CA PHE A 278 11.89 -4.94 -18.21
C PHE A 278 10.87 -5.99 -18.65
N GLU A 279 10.49 -6.94 -17.77
CA GLU A 279 9.45 -7.92 -18.07
C GLU A 279 8.12 -7.21 -18.41
N ALA A 280 7.67 -6.26 -17.60
CA ALA A 280 6.46 -5.49 -17.86
C ALA A 280 6.54 -4.63 -19.14
N ARG A 281 7.74 -4.10 -19.45
CA ARG A 281 7.99 -3.35 -20.68
C ARG A 281 7.88 -4.25 -21.92
N LYS A 282 8.41 -5.48 -21.86
CA LYS A 282 8.30 -6.48 -22.91
C LYS A 282 6.84 -6.85 -23.17
N GLU A 283 6.10 -7.24 -22.11
CA GLU A 283 4.67 -7.56 -22.17
C GLU A 283 3.84 -6.43 -22.80
N SER A 284 4.17 -5.17 -22.49
CA SER A 284 3.47 -4.01 -23.04
C SER A 284 3.73 -3.78 -24.53
N ARG A 285 4.91 -4.17 -25.03
CA ARG A 285 5.25 -4.07 -26.46
C ARG A 285 4.58 -5.16 -27.28
N GLU A 286 4.58 -6.38 -26.76
CA GLU A 286 3.92 -7.53 -27.42
C GLU A 286 2.43 -7.28 -27.61
N ARG A 287 1.74 -6.79 -26.56
CA ARG A 287 0.31 -6.42 -26.66
C ARG A 287 0.01 -5.31 -27.69
N LYS A 288 0.95 -4.37 -27.90
CA LYS A 288 0.77 -3.32 -28.90
C LYS A 288 1.02 -3.85 -30.33
N GLY A 289 1.94 -4.80 -30.51
CA GLY A 289 2.18 -5.47 -31.77
C GLY A 289 0.99 -6.30 -32.23
N ASP A 290 0.36 -7.06 -31.31
CA ASP A 290 -0.82 -7.87 -31.61
C ASP A 290 -2.05 -7.03 -32.07
N VAL A 291 -2.25 -5.86 -31.43
CA VAL A 291 -3.35 -4.95 -31.80
C VAL A 291 -3.09 -4.31 -33.17
N GLY A 292 -1.83 -3.98 -33.49
CA GLY A 292 -1.45 -3.46 -34.82
C GLY A 292 -1.69 -4.48 -35.96
N SER A 293 -1.41 -5.76 -35.72
CA SER A 293 -1.58 -6.82 -36.70
C SER A 293 -3.04 -7.21 -36.94
N LEU A 294 -3.94 -6.93 -36.00
CA LEU A 294 -5.38 -7.18 -36.17
C LEU A 294 -6.08 -6.06 -36.95
N THR A 295 -5.57 -4.83 -36.89
CA THR A 295 -6.11 -3.70 -37.68
C THR A 295 -5.64 -3.72 -39.13
N GLU A 296 -4.48 -4.29 -39.45
CA GLU A 296 -4.00 -4.47 -40.84
C GLU A 296 -4.66 -5.66 -41.59
N LYS A 297 -5.26 -6.62 -40.85
CA LYS A 297 -5.99 -7.76 -41.46
C LYS A 297 -7.48 -7.49 -41.70
N SER A 298 -7.99 -6.33 -41.29
CA SER A 298 -9.39 -5.92 -41.47
C SER A 298 -9.55 -4.69 -42.39
N ALA A 299 -8.52 -4.29 -43.07
CA ALA A 299 -8.51 -3.31 -44.17
C ALA A 299 -8.15 -4.00 -45.49
#